data_67535eed4c5db7480754de1fa7db98ec
#
_entry.id   67535eed4c5db7480754de1fa7db98ec
#
_cell.length_a   1.000
_cell.length_b   1.000
_cell.length_c   1.000
_cell.angle_alpha   90.00
_cell.angle_beta   90.00
_cell.angle_gamma   90.00
#
_symmetry.space_group_name_H-M   'P 1'
#
loop_
_entity.id
_entity.type
_entity.pdbx_description
1 polymer ?
#
loop_
_entity_poly.entity_id
_entity_poly.type
_entity_poly.pdbx_seq_one_letter_code
_entity_poly.pdbx_strand_id
1 'polypeptide(L)'
;MSNIKSVYGREVLDSRANPTVEVEVELEDGSFGRAIVPSGASTGEFEAVELRDNDKDRYQGKGVLTAVGHVNNEIRELLVGRDANDQRGCDLAMIQADGTPNKGNFGANAILGASLAVARAAAASAGLPLYEYLGGANGHTLPVPMMNVLNGGVHADNNVDFQEFMIMPVGAPDFKTALRWCSQVYHTLKNVLKDSGHNTGVGDEGGFAPNLKTNAEPLEYLLQAVEKAGFKPGQDFMFAMDPASSEFYNKETGNYELKGEGRTLTSDQMVDYWEELVNKFPIISLEDGLAEEDWEGWKKLTERIGKKVQLVGDDLFVTNTKRLAKGIEVGAANAILIKVNQIGSLTETLEAIEMAKRAGYTAVVSHRSGETEDTTIADLAVATNAGQIKTGAPARTDRVAKYNQLLRIEDRLGSSAEFLGKTAFYNIR
;
A
#
# COMPACT_ATOMS: atom_id res chain seq x y z
N MET A 1 -7.84 -30.23 15.19
CA MET A 1 -7.27 -29.30 16.18
C MET A 1 -6.50 -28.27 15.38
N SER A 2 -6.71 -27.00 15.69
CA SER A 2 -6.08 -25.87 14.99
C SER A 2 -4.64 -25.57 15.49
N ASN A 3 -4.02 -26.52 16.21
CA ASN A 3 -2.65 -26.34 16.66
C ASN A 3 -1.65 -26.38 15.49
N ILE A 4 -0.67 -25.50 15.54
CA ILE A 4 0.40 -25.42 14.57
C ILE A 4 1.29 -26.65 14.68
N LYS A 5 1.35 -27.44 13.62
CA LYS A 5 2.16 -28.66 13.50
C LYS A 5 3.57 -28.34 13.01
N SER A 6 3.66 -27.48 12.00
CA SER A 6 4.94 -27.08 11.43
C SER A 6 4.93 -25.66 10.89
N VAL A 7 6.10 -25.03 10.90
CA VAL A 7 6.39 -23.73 10.27
C VAL A 7 7.65 -23.93 9.42
N TYR A 8 7.60 -23.48 8.17
CA TYR A 8 8.73 -23.61 7.25
C TYR A 8 8.88 -22.34 6.40
N GLY A 9 10.08 -21.79 6.38
CA GLY A 9 10.45 -20.62 5.59
C GLY A 9 11.37 -21.00 4.43
N ARG A 10 11.22 -20.27 3.32
CA ARG A 10 12.14 -20.34 2.18
C ARG A 10 12.35 -18.96 1.56
N GLU A 11 13.44 -18.85 0.80
CA GLU A 11 13.69 -17.69 -0.04
C GLU A 11 13.04 -17.90 -1.40
N VAL A 12 12.31 -16.88 -1.86
CA VAL A 12 11.68 -16.82 -3.20
C VAL A 12 11.99 -15.47 -3.85
N LEU A 13 11.61 -15.24 -5.10
CA LEU A 13 11.86 -13.97 -5.79
C LEU A 13 10.60 -13.09 -5.82
N ASP A 14 10.81 -11.80 -5.64
CA ASP A 14 9.80 -10.76 -5.83
C ASP A 14 9.70 -10.31 -7.32
N SER A 15 8.79 -9.38 -7.62
CA SER A 15 8.55 -8.82 -8.96
C SER A 15 9.71 -8.04 -9.55
N ARG A 16 10.74 -7.73 -8.75
CA ARG A 16 12.00 -7.07 -9.16
C ARG A 16 13.18 -8.02 -9.20
N ALA A 17 12.93 -9.35 -9.15
CA ALA A 17 13.94 -10.40 -9.07
C ALA A 17 14.87 -10.29 -7.84
N ASN A 18 14.42 -9.64 -6.75
CA ASN A 18 15.10 -9.65 -5.47
C ASN A 18 14.55 -10.80 -4.60
N PRO A 19 15.39 -11.40 -3.75
CA PRO A 19 14.92 -12.40 -2.78
C PRO A 19 13.95 -11.80 -1.77
N THR A 20 12.95 -12.59 -1.38
CA THR A 20 12.06 -12.31 -0.26
C THR A 20 11.70 -13.60 0.49
N VAL A 21 11.03 -13.45 1.63
CA VAL A 21 10.65 -14.56 2.51
C VAL A 21 9.27 -15.09 2.16
N GLU A 22 9.17 -16.41 1.96
CA GLU A 22 7.91 -17.14 1.94
C GLU A 22 7.86 -18.05 3.18
N VAL A 23 6.70 -18.07 3.84
CA VAL A 23 6.45 -18.93 5.00
C VAL A 23 5.24 -19.81 4.76
N GLU A 24 5.36 -21.07 5.15
CA GLU A 24 4.30 -22.08 5.17
C GLU A 24 4.01 -22.51 6.61
N VAL A 25 2.74 -22.66 6.94
CA VAL A 25 2.24 -23.18 8.21
C VAL A 25 1.28 -24.32 7.94
N GLU A 26 1.51 -25.48 8.55
CA GLU A 26 0.60 -26.63 8.54
C GLU A 26 0.05 -26.85 9.95
N LEU A 27 -1.25 -27.10 10.05
CA LEU A 27 -1.93 -27.42 11.31
C LEU A 27 -2.08 -28.93 11.49
N GLU A 28 -2.39 -29.38 12.71
CA GLU A 28 -2.58 -30.80 13.03
C GLU A 28 -3.76 -31.44 12.27
N ASP A 29 -4.74 -30.65 11.86
CA ASP A 29 -5.88 -31.12 11.04
C ASP A 29 -5.55 -31.21 9.54
N GLY A 30 -4.32 -30.88 9.15
CA GLY A 30 -3.86 -30.87 7.75
C GLY A 30 -4.14 -29.56 7.01
N SER A 31 -4.77 -28.57 7.66
CA SER A 31 -4.97 -27.25 7.08
C SER A 31 -3.64 -26.54 6.85
N PHE A 32 -3.56 -25.76 5.76
CA PHE A 32 -2.32 -25.18 5.27
C PHE A 32 -2.49 -23.70 4.95
N GLY A 33 -1.51 -22.90 5.35
CA GLY A 33 -1.40 -21.49 5.00
C GLY A 33 -0.02 -21.15 4.48
N ARG A 34 0.05 -20.30 3.45
CA ARG A 34 1.29 -19.79 2.87
C ARG A 34 1.18 -18.30 2.62
N ALA A 35 2.24 -17.55 2.92
CA ALA A 35 2.33 -16.13 2.67
C ALA A 35 3.72 -15.75 2.16
N ILE A 36 3.78 -14.75 1.28
CA ILE A 36 5.01 -14.18 0.74
C ILE A 36 5.06 -12.70 1.13
N VAL A 37 6.20 -12.26 1.64
CA VAL A 37 6.38 -10.90 2.16
C VAL A 37 6.76 -9.94 1.03
N PRO A 38 6.08 -8.78 0.88
CA PRO A 38 6.48 -7.74 -0.08
C PRO A 38 7.67 -6.93 0.42
N SER A 39 8.33 -6.20 -0.48
CA SER A 39 9.54 -5.41 -0.21
C SER A 39 9.47 -4.01 -0.83
N GLY A 40 9.87 -2.96 -0.11
CA GLY A 40 9.93 -1.59 -0.62
C GLY A 40 11.19 -1.30 -1.46
N ALA A 41 11.09 -0.33 -2.38
CA ALA A 41 12.24 0.31 -3.03
C ALA A 41 12.70 1.52 -2.22
N SER A 42 11.77 2.44 -1.93
CA SER A 42 11.90 3.48 -0.91
C SER A 42 11.40 2.95 0.42
N THR A 43 12.04 3.32 1.52
CA THR A 43 11.66 2.90 2.87
C THR A 43 11.68 4.13 3.78
N GLY A 44 10.59 4.38 4.50
CA GLY A 44 10.55 5.39 5.54
C GLY A 44 11.56 5.10 6.65
N GLU A 45 12.16 6.13 7.21
CA GLU A 45 13.19 6.01 8.26
C GLU A 45 12.71 5.20 9.48
N PHE A 46 11.41 5.17 9.72
CA PHE A 46 10.79 4.56 10.90
C PHE A 46 10.12 3.20 10.64
N GLU A 47 10.30 2.61 9.45
CA GLU A 47 9.79 1.27 9.15
C GLU A 47 10.46 0.19 10.01
N ALA A 48 9.75 -0.89 10.26
CA ALA A 48 10.35 -2.09 10.84
C ALA A 48 11.40 -2.71 9.89
N VAL A 49 12.41 -3.36 10.47
CA VAL A 49 13.61 -3.82 9.74
C VAL A 49 13.27 -4.98 8.80
N GLU A 50 13.47 -4.78 7.51
CA GLU A 50 13.58 -5.87 6.55
C GLU A 50 14.99 -6.46 6.67
N LEU A 51 15.11 -7.66 7.26
CA LEU A 51 16.41 -8.28 7.51
C LEU A 51 16.99 -8.85 6.22
N ARG A 52 18.16 -8.33 5.81
CA ARG A 52 18.92 -8.72 4.64
C ARG A 52 20.28 -9.30 5.06
N ASP A 53 20.81 -10.25 4.28
CA ASP A 53 22.06 -10.95 4.61
C ASP A 53 23.30 -10.06 4.48
N ASN A 54 23.24 -9.01 3.64
CA ASN A 54 24.37 -8.11 3.32
C ASN A 54 25.59 -8.80 2.69
N ASP A 55 25.44 -10.05 2.26
CA ASP A 55 26.46 -10.80 1.53
C ASP A 55 26.52 -10.33 0.07
N LYS A 56 27.55 -9.57 -0.28
CA LYS A 56 27.72 -8.97 -1.62
C LYS A 56 27.83 -10.00 -2.75
N ASP A 57 28.31 -11.21 -2.43
CA ASP A 57 28.52 -12.29 -3.41
C ASP A 57 27.20 -13.03 -3.72
N ARG A 58 26.15 -12.76 -2.93
CA ARG A 58 24.85 -13.37 -3.09
C ARG A 58 23.75 -12.31 -3.21
N TYR A 59 23.07 -12.26 -4.37
CA TYR A 59 22.02 -11.26 -4.68
C TYR A 59 22.45 -9.81 -4.37
N GLN A 60 23.73 -9.48 -4.52
CA GLN A 60 24.28 -8.14 -4.27
C GLN A 60 24.01 -7.62 -2.84
N GLY A 61 23.96 -8.52 -1.86
CA GLY A 61 23.66 -8.20 -0.46
C GLY A 61 22.19 -8.32 -0.07
N LYS A 62 21.29 -8.57 -1.04
CA LYS A 62 19.84 -8.59 -0.80
C LYS A 62 19.27 -9.95 -0.41
N GLY A 63 20.12 -10.99 -0.18
CA GLY A 63 19.67 -12.29 0.30
C GLY A 63 18.87 -12.21 1.61
N VAL A 64 18.03 -13.21 1.89
CA VAL A 64 17.18 -13.27 3.09
C VAL A 64 17.32 -14.58 3.87
N LEU A 65 18.43 -15.30 3.68
CA LEU A 65 18.64 -16.59 4.37
C LEU A 65 18.71 -16.45 5.88
N THR A 66 19.19 -15.32 6.41
CA THR A 66 19.20 -15.05 7.85
C THR A 66 17.76 -14.97 8.38
N ALA A 67 16.88 -14.21 7.73
CA ALA A 67 15.47 -14.15 8.08
C ALA A 67 14.77 -15.52 7.94
N VAL A 68 15.06 -16.26 6.87
CA VAL A 68 14.59 -17.65 6.67
C VAL A 68 15.09 -18.56 7.78
N GLY A 69 16.35 -18.39 8.21
CA GLY A 69 16.92 -19.11 9.35
C GLY A 69 16.11 -18.90 10.63
N HIS A 70 15.73 -17.65 10.94
CA HIS A 70 14.89 -17.33 12.09
C HIS A 70 13.48 -17.96 11.98
N VAL A 71 12.89 -17.99 10.78
CA VAL A 71 11.61 -18.69 10.57
C VAL A 71 11.74 -20.19 10.89
N ASN A 72 12.80 -20.81 10.41
CA ASN A 72 13.00 -22.27 10.52
C ASN A 72 13.50 -22.75 11.89
N ASN A 73 13.98 -21.83 12.74
CA ASN A 73 14.47 -22.14 14.08
C ASN A 73 13.60 -21.44 15.15
N GLU A 74 13.94 -20.22 15.53
CA GLU A 74 13.35 -19.53 16.70
C GLU A 74 11.83 -19.34 16.57
N ILE A 75 11.37 -18.84 15.41
CA ILE A 75 9.91 -18.60 15.18
C ILE A 75 9.16 -19.94 15.15
N ARG A 76 9.72 -20.97 14.51
CA ARG A 76 9.14 -22.30 14.52
C ARG A 76 9.01 -22.85 15.95
N GLU A 77 10.06 -22.74 16.76
CA GLU A 77 10.03 -23.20 18.16
C GLU A 77 8.97 -22.46 19.00
N LEU A 78 8.78 -21.17 18.74
CA LEU A 78 7.77 -20.34 19.39
C LEU A 78 6.35 -20.71 19.02
N LEU A 79 6.11 -21.09 17.74
CA LEU A 79 4.75 -21.24 17.19
C LEU A 79 4.23 -22.69 17.22
N VAL A 80 5.10 -23.70 17.05
CA VAL A 80 4.65 -25.11 17.04
C VAL A 80 3.96 -25.46 18.37
N GLY A 81 2.79 -26.08 18.25
CA GLY A 81 1.92 -26.46 19.37
C GLY A 81 0.95 -25.35 19.83
N ARG A 82 1.11 -24.09 19.35
CA ARG A 82 0.12 -23.03 19.64
C ARG A 82 -1.14 -23.20 18.80
N ASP A 83 -2.23 -22.68 19.30
CA ASP A 83 -3.48 -22.59 18.56
C ASP A 83 -3.37 -21.46 17.51
N ALA A 84 -3.52 -21.80 16.22
CA ALA A 84 -3.49 -20.83 15.13
C ALA A 84 -4.65 -19.81 15.18
N ASN A 85 -5.76 -20.12 15.87
CA ASN A 85 -6.85 -19.17 16.08
C ASN A 85 -6.48 -18.04 17.07
N ASP A 86 -5.46 -18.24 17.90
CA ASP A 86 -4.89 -17.18 18.73
C ASP A 86 -3.84 -16.37 17.95
N GLN A 87 -4.28 -15.72 16.86
CA GLN A 87 -3.42 -14.88 16.03
C GLN A 87 -2.62 -13.87 16.85
N ARG A 88 -3.31 -13.19 17.78
CA ARG A 88 -2.69 -12.18 18.62
C ARG A 88 -1.61 -12.77 19.53
N GLY A 89 -1.88 -13.92 20.13
CA GLY A 89 -0.90 -14.62 20.98
C GLY A 89 0.31 -15.12 20.18
N CYS A 90 0.11 -15.58 18.94
CA CYS A 90 1.19 -15.95 18.03
C CYS A 90 2.07 -14.74 17.68
N ASP A 91 1.46 -13.63 17.24
CA ASP A 91 2.18 -12.42 16.86
C ASP A 91 2.96 -11.81 18.04
N LEU A 92 2.31 -11.68 19.21
CA LEU A 92 2.96 -11.13 20.41
C LEU A 92 4.12 -12.01 20.89
N ALA A 93 4.03 -13.34 20.76
CA ALA A 93 5.14 -14.23 21.11
C ALA A 93 6.38 -13.97 20.26
N MET A 94 6.20 -13.78 18.92
CA MET A 94 7.29 -13.45 18.02
C MET A 94 7.87 -12.06 18.30
N ILE A 95 7.03 -11.06 18.50
CA ILE A 95 7.44 -9.67 18.80
C ILE A 95 8.21 -9.59 20.11
N GLN A 96 7.74 -10.27 21.16
CA GLN A 96 8.41 -10.31 22.47
C GLN A 96 9.75 -11.04 22.43
N ALA A 97 9.84 -12.11 21.64
CA ALA A 97 11.10 -12.86 21.47
C ALA A 97 12.12 -12.07 20.64
N ASP A 98 11.70 -11.30 19.63
CA ASP A 98 12.57 -10.36 18.92
C ASP A 98 13.15 -9.30 19.88
N GLY A 99 12.32 -8.75 20.77
CA GLY A 99 12.71 -7.86 21.86
C GLY A 99 13.18 -6.47 21.43
N THR A 100 13.16 -6.12 20.13
CA THR A 100 13.52 -4.80 19.62
C THR A 100 12.28 -4.02 19.17
N PRO A 101 12.31 -2.66 19.23
CA PRO A 101 11.15 -1.85 18.86
C PRO A 101 10.80 -1.94 17.36
N ASN A 102 11.77 -2.28 16.51
CA ASN A 102 11.65 -2.30 15.05
C ASN A 102 11.87 -3.70 14.44
N LYS A 103 11.77 -4.76 15.26
CA LYS A 103 11.95 -6.17 14.82
C LYS A 103 13.32 -6.45 14.18
N GLY A 104 14.36 -5.79 14.72
CA GLY A 104 15.72 -5.84 14.17
C GLY A 104 16.46 -7.16 14.37
N ASN A 105 16.03 -8.01 15.31
CA ASN A 105 16.70 -9.28 15.58
C ASN A 105 16.23 -10.38 14.62
N PHE A 106 14.91 -10.61 14.48
CA PHE A 106 14.38 -11.64 13.58
C PHE A 106 14.10 -11.11 12.18
N GLY A 107 13.85 -9.81 12.05
CA GLY A 107 13.39 -9.16 10.84
C GLY A 107 11.86 -9.12 10.75
N ALA A 108 11.32 -7.96 10.39
CA ALA A 108 9.90 -7.81 10.13
C ALA A 108 9.41 -8.74 9.02
N ASN A 109 10.25 -9.04 8.03
CA ASN A 109 9.95 -9.98 6.96
C ASN A 109 9.76 -11.41 7.47
N ALA A 110 10.58 -11.90 8.41
CA ALA A 110 10.40 -13.22 9.00
C ALA A 110 9.13 -13.30 9.86
N ILE A 111 8.89 -12.29 10.72
CA ILE A 111 7.72 -12.23 11.60
C ILE A 111 6.43 -12.10 10.80
N LEU A 112 6.39 -11.20 9.81
CA LEU A 112 5.21 -11.01 8.97
C LEU A 112 4.86 -12.26 8.16
N GLY A 113 5.85 -12.90 7.55
CA GLY A 113 5.62 -14.14 6.79
C GLY A 113 4.93 -15.21 7.63
N ALA A 114 5.42 -15.42 8.85
CA ALA A 114 4.82 -16.35 9.80
C ALA A 114 3.42 -15.90 10.25
N SER A 115 3.25 -14.62 10.60
CA SER A 115 1.97 -14.03 11.02
C SER A 115 0.86 -14.25 9.98
N LEU A 116 1.14 -13.93 8.72
CA LEU A 116 0.17 -14.10 7.63
C LEU A 116 -0.09 -15.57 7.28
N ALA A 117 0.94 -16.42 7.33
CA ALA A 117 0.78 -17.86 7.08
C ALA A 117 -0.07 -18.52 8.16
N VAL A 118 0.06 -18.13 9.44
CA VAL A 118 -0.80 -18.57 10.55
C VAL A 118 -2.25 -18.18 10.29
N ALA A 119 -2.52 -16.91 9.92
CA ALA A 119 -3.88 -16.47 9.63
C ALA A 119 -4.53 -17.26 8.47
N ARG A 120 -3.77 -17.55 7.41
CA ARG A 120 -4.25 -18.37 6.28
C ARG A 120 -4.52 -19.81 6.66
N ALA A 121 -3.65 -20.42 7.49
CA ALA A 121 -3.85 -21.78 7.97
C ALA A 121 -5.09 -21.88 8.86
N ALA A 122 -5.28 -20.90 9.77
CA ALA A 122 -6.46 -20.83 10.61
C ALA A 122 -7.75 -20.62 9.81
N ALA A 123 -7.72 -19.75 8.79
CA ALA A 123 -8.85 -19.57 7.88
C ALA A 123 -9.21 -20.87 7.14
N ALA A 124 -8.20 -21.59 6.64
CA ALA A 124 -8.39 -22.90 5.99
C ALA A 124 -8.98 -23.93 6.95
N SER A 125 -8.50 -24.00 8.21
CA SER A 125 -9.05 -24.88 9.25
C SER A 125 -10.51 -24.56 9.58
N ALA A 126 -10.88 -23.28 9.54
CA ALA A 126 -12.26 -22.83 9.72
C ALA A 126 -13.16 -23.05 8.48
N GLY A 127 -12.59 -23.47 7.33
CA GLY A 127 -13.30 -23.59 6.05
C GLY A 127 -13.74 -22.25 5.46
N LEU A 128 -13.09 -21.15 5.85
CA LEU A 128 -13.43 -19.79 5.45
C LEU A 128 -12.35 -19.20 4.50
N PRO A 129 -12.72 -18.34 3.56
CA PRO A 129 -11.73 -17.49 2.88
C PRO A 129 -11.15 -16.49 3.86
N LEU A 130 -9.93 -16.00 3.57
CA LEU A 130 -9.19 -15.16 4.50
C LEU A 130 -9.95 -13.88 4.88
N TYR A 131 -10.60 -13.20 3.91
CA TYR A 131 -11.34 -11.96 4.19
C TYR A 131 -12.51 -12.19 5.17
N GLU A 132 -13.20 -13.34 5.08
CA GLU A 132 -14.31 -13.68 5.95
C GLU A 132 -13.82 -14.13 7.34
N TYR A 133 -12.71 -14.87 7.39
CA TYR A 133 -12.07 -15.26 8.65
C TYR A 133 -11.62 -14.03 9.46
N LEU A 134 -10.98 -13.05 8.82
CA LEU A 134 -10.48 -11.84 9.48
C LEU A 134 -11.59 -10.82 9.77
N GLY A 135 -12.54 -10.65 8.86
CA GLY A 135 -13.58 -9.62 8.92
C GLY A 135 -14.88 -10.08 9.58
N GLY A 136 -15.03 -11.39 9.79
CA GLY A 136 -16.28 -11.98 10.28
C GLY A 136 -17.46 -11.66 9.36
N ALA A 137 -18.64 -11.61 9.93
CA ALA A 137 -19.87 -11.32 9.20
C ALA A 137 -19.95 -9.90 8.62
N ASN A 138 -19.07 -8.99 9.04
CA ASN A 138 -19.09 -7.58 8.61
C ASN A 138 -18.11 -7.27 7.47
N GLY A 139 -17.26 -8.20 7.04
CA GLY A 139 -16.32 -7.99 5.94
C GLY A 139 -17.01 -8.13 4.58
N HIS A 140 -17.46 -7.01 3.96
CA HIS A 140 -18.25 -7.05 2.72
C HIS A 140 -18.02 -5.86 1.78
N THR A 141 -17.21 -4.87 2.18
CA THR A 141 -16.98 -3.67 1.37
C THR A 141 -15.82 -3.88 0.41
N LEU A 142 -16.09 -3.87 -0.89
CA LEU A 142 -15.07 -3.86 -1.95
C LEU A 142 -14.41 -2.49 -1.98
N PRO A 143 -13.06 -2.43 -2.00
CA PRO A 143 -12.34 -1.17 -1.97
C PRO A 143 -12.35 -0.44 -3.32
N VAL A 144 -12.41 0.88 -3.30
CA VAL A 144 -12.13 1.72 -4.48
C VAL A 144 -10.64 1.58 -4.81
N PRO A 145 -10.28 1.16 -6.04
CA PRO A 145 -8.89 1.02 -6.43
C PRO A 145 -8.27 2.38 -6.74
N MET A 146 -7.07 2.63 -6.19
CA MET A 146 -6.16 3.71 -6.55
C MET A 146 -5.11 3.13 -7.49
N MET A 147 -5.30 3.28 -8.80
CA MET A 147 -4.44 2.64 -9.80
C MET A 147 -3.35 3.59 -10.29
N ASN A 148 -2.11 3.31 -9.93
CA ASN A 148 -0.95 4.06 -10.38
C ASN A 148 -0.70 3.80 -11.88
N VAL A 149 -0.98 4.78 -12.74
CA VAL A 149 -0.91 4.64 -14.19
C VAL A 149 0.15 5.50 -14.86
N LEU A 150 0.70 6.49 -14.13
CA LEU A 150 1.87 7.29 -14.54
C LEU A 150 2.86 7.40 -13.37
N ASN A 151 4.13 7.18 -13.67
CA ASN A 151 5.22 7.16 -12.72
C ASN A 151 6.26 8.25 -12.97
N GLY A 152 6.82 8.79 -11.90
CA GLY A 152 8.00 9.63 -11.86
C GLY A 152 8.85 9.33 -10.63
N GLY A 153 9.62 10.29 -10.15
CA GLY A 153 10.45 10.15 -8.96
C GLY A 153 11.34 8.90 -9.01
N VAL A 154 11.45 8.22 -7.87
CA VAL A 154 12.27 6.98 -7.77
C VAL A 154 11.64 5.76 -8.46
N HIS A 155 10.37 5.84 -8.88
CA HIS A 155 9.66 4.78 -9.59
C HIS A 155 9.89 4.80 -11.12
N ALA A 156 10.59 5.81 -11.65
CA ALA A 156 10.84 5.96 -13.08
C ALA A 156 12.15 6.67 -13.36
N ASP A 157 12.86 6.25 -14.40
CA ASP A 157 14.04 6.97 -14.92
C ASP A 157 13.55 8.05 -15.90
N ASN A 158 12.98 9.14 -15.34
CA ASN A 158 12.48 10.29 -16.07
C ASN A 158 12.68 11.60 -15.28
N ASN A 159 12.14 12.70 -15.78
CA ASN A 159 12.32 14.04 -15.21
C ASN A 159 11.13 14.57 -14.41
N VAL A 160 10.14 13.72 -14.08
CA VAL A 160 9.00 14.08 -13.23
C VAL A 160 9.40 13.88 -11.78
N ASP A 161 9.27 14.91 -10.94
CA ASP A 161 9.68 14.82 -9.52
C ASP A 161 8.73 13.95 -8.69
N PHE A 162 7.42 13.98 -9.00
CA PHE A 162 6.40 13.25 -8.23
C PHE A 162 6.31 11.79 -8.66
N GLN A 163 6.20 10.91 -7.68
CA GLN A 163 6.41 9.48 -7.84
C GLN A 163 5.25 8.76 -8.52
N GLU A 164 3.98 9.09 -8.17
CA GLU A 164 2.81 8.39 -8.65
C GLU A 164 1.64 9.29 -8.98
N PHE A 165 0.96 8.96 -10.10
CA PHE A 165 -0.28 9.60 -10.52
C PHE A 165 -1.32 8.50 -10.78
N MET A 166 -2.41 8.56 -10.01
CA MET A 166 -3.39 7.48 -9.92
C MET A 166 -4.76 7.92 -10.41
N ILE A 167 -5.49 6.96 -10.99
CA ILE A 167 -6.91 7.08 -11.32
C ILE A 167 -7.76 6.31 -10.30
N MET A 168 -8.92 6.86 -9.96
CA MET A 168 -9.88 6.29 -9.00
C MET A 168 -11.29 6.31 -9.59
N PRO A 169 -11.91 5.15 -9.88
CA PRO A 169 -13.22 5.03 -10.53
C PRO A 169 -14.39 5.21 -9.53
N VAL A 170 -14.45 6.35 -8.87
CA VAL A 170 -15.38 6.61 -7.76
C VAL A 170 -16.87 6.64 -8.17
N GLY A 171 -17.16 6.81 -9.48
CA GLY A 171 -18.52 6.82 -10.02
C GLY A 171 -19.01 5.43 -10.45
N ALA A 172 -18.19 4.38 -10.37
CA ALA A 172 -18.59 3.03 -10.75
C ALA A 172 -19.62 2.45 -9.77
N PRO A 173 -20.59 1.63 -10.25
CA PRO A 173 -21.62 1.06 -9.39
C PRO A 173 -21.15 -0.17 -8.58
N ASP A 174 -20.11 -0.86 -9.01
CA ASP A 174 -19.54 -2.06 -8.41
C ASP A 174 -18.06 -2.21 -8.75
N PHE A 175 -17.36 -3.12 -8.07
CA PHE A 175 -15.92 -3.31 -8.25
C PHE A 175 -15.56 -3.85 -9.65
N LYS A 176 -16.33 -4.79 -10.17
CA LYS A 176 -16.13 -5.35 -11.51
C LYS A 176 -16.21 -4.27 -12.60
N THR A 177 -17.19 -3.38 -12.50
CA THR A 177 -17.31 -2.22 -13.39
C THR A 177 -16.17 -1.24 -13.20
N ALA A 178 -15.79 -0.97 -11.96
CA ALA A 178 -14.64 -0.11 -11.60
C ALA A 178 -13.34 -0.61 -12.27
N LEU A 179 -13.04 -1.90 -12.14
CA LEU A 179 -11.86 -2.51 -12.75
C LEU A 179 -11.89 -2.43 -14.28
N ARG A 180 -13.04 -2.70 -14.89
CA ARG A 180 -13.23 -2.56 -16.34
C ARG A 180 -12.97 -1.12 -16.81
N TRP A 181 -13.53 -0.12 -16.14
CA TRP A 181 -13.33 1.29 -16.46
C TRP A 181 -11.84 1.68 -16.37
N CYS A 182 -11.17 1.26 -15.32
CA CYS A 182 -9.73 1.52 -15.16
C CYS A 182 -8.90 0.90 -16.29
N SER A 183 -9.20 -0.33 -16.70
CA SER A 183 -8.55 -0.97 -17.85
C SER A 183 -8.77 -0.18 -19.16
N GLN A 184 -9.99 0.32 -19.40
CA GLN A 184 -10.31 1.13 -20.56
C GLN A 184 -9.53 2.46 -20.56
N VAL A 185 -9.48 3.16 -19.42
CA VAL A 185 -8.71 4.41 -19.29
C VAL A 185 -7.20 4.13 -19.44
N TYR A 186 -6.67 3.06 -18.86
CA TYR A 186 -5.26 2.69 -18.98
C TYR A 186 -4.83 2.47 -20.44
N HIS A 187 -5.62 1.74 -21.22
CA HIS A 187 -5.34 1.54 -22.63
C HIS A 187 -5.49 2.83 -23.45
N THR A 188 -6.47 3.67 -23.11
CA THR A 188 -6.64 4.99 -23.72
C THR A 188 -5.46 5.90 -23.40
N LEU A 189 -4.99 5.92 -22.17
CA LEU A 189 -3.80 6.67 -21.74
C LEU A 189 -2.55 6.25 -22.55
N LYS A 190 -2.36 4.94 -22.77
CA LYS A 190 -1.28 4.43 -23.60
C LYS A 190 -1.31 5.03 -25.00
N ASN A 191 -2.50 5.09 -25.62
CA ASN A 191 -2.67 5.66 -26.96
C ASN A 191 -2.42 7.16 -26.95
N VAL A 192 -2.96 7.90 -25.98
CA VAL A 192 -2.74 9.35 -25.82
C VAL A 192 -1.26 9.69 -25.71
N LEU A 193 -0.51 8.96 -24.86
CA LEU A 193 0.93 9.15 -24.70
C LEU A 193 1.69 8.84 -26.00
N LYS A 194 1.35 7.75 -26.67
CA LYS A 194 1.97 7.35 -27.93
C LYS A 194 1.74 8.37 -29.06
N ASP A 195 0.50 8.86 -29.18
CA ASP A 195 0.12 9.87 -30.18
C ASP A 195 0.83 11.21 -29.93
N SER A 196 1.17 11.50 -28.67
CA SER A 196 1.97 12.67 -28.27
C SER A 196 3.49 12.44 -28.41
N GLY A 197 3.92 11.27 -28.89
CA GLY A 197 5.34 10.96 -29.12
C GLY A 197 6.09 10.47 -27.88
N HIS A 198 5.39 10.13 -26.80
CA HIS A 198 6.00 9.64 -25.55
C HIS A 198 6.25 8.13 -25.56
N ASN A 199 7.25 7.71 -24.78
CA ASN A 199 7.47 6.30 -24.48
C ASN A 199 6.33 5.75 -23.60
N THR A 200 5.92 4.51 -23.88
CA THR A 200 4.90 3.77 -23.11
C THR A 200 5.46 2.51 -22.46
N GLY A 201 6.77 2.49 -22.17
CA GLY A 201 7.36 1.54 -21.24
C GLY A 201 6.75 1.70 -19.84
N VAL A 202 6.68 0.59 -19.10
CA VAL A 202 6.06 0.58 -17.77
C VAL A 202 7.12 0.43 -16.68
N GLY A 203 6.89 1.10 -15.55
CA GLY A 203 7.68 0.97 -14.34
C GLY A 203 7.33 -0.27 -13.50
N ASP A 204 7.89 -0.34 -12.31
CA ASP A 204 7.75 -1.47 -11.38
C ASP A 204 6.30 -1.76 -10.97
N GLU A 205 5.45 -0.75 -10.96
CA GLU A 205 4.04 -0.86 -10.59
C GLU A 205 3.08 -0.94 -11.77
N GLY A 206 3.62 -1.02 -13.00
CA GLY A 206 2.84 -1.17 -14.24
C GLY A 206 2.34 0.13 -14.84
N GLY A 207 2.58 1.28 -14.21
CA GLY A 207 2.30 2.62 -14.77
C GLY A 207 3.31 3.01 -15.86
N PHE A 208 2.91 3.90 -16.78
CA PHE A 208 3.79 4.43 -17.82
C PHE A 208 4.79 5.43 -17.22
N ALA A 209 5.97 5.54 -17.81
CA ALA A 209 7.07 6.38 -17.32
C ALA A 209 7.61 7.34 -18.41
N PRO A 210 6.79 8.25 -18.97
CA PRO A 210 7.23 9.21 -19.97
C PRO A 210 8.07 10.32 -19.37
N ASN A 211 8.97 10.94 -20.18
CA ASN A 211 9.55 12.24 -19.87
C ASN A 211 8.51 13.34 -20.14
N LEU A 212 8.22 14.16 -19.14
CA LEU A 212 7.26 15.25 -19.21
C LEU A 212 7.91 16.58 -18.79
N LYS A 213 7.27 17.72 -19.10
CA LYS A 213 7.88 19.04 -18.90
C LYS A 213 7.67 19.60 -17.50
N THR A 214 6.56 19.23 -16.85
CA THR A 214 6.19 19.72 -15.52
C THR A 214 5.52 18.60 -14.73
N ASN A 215 5.46 18.75 -13.40
CA ASN A 215 4.78 17.81 -12.53
C ASN A 215 3.24 17.87 -12.65
N ALA A 216 2.68 18.88 -13.29
CA ALA A 216 1.24 18.97 -13.58
C ALA A 216 0.86 18.27 -14.90
N GLU A 217 1.77 18.11 -15.84
CA GLU A 217 1.49 17.52 -17.16
C GLU A 217 0.95 16.07 -17.10
N PRO A 218 1.41 15.19 -16.17
CA PRO A 218 0.77 13.89 -15.96
C PRO A 218 -0.74 13.99 -15.69
N LEU A 219 -1.19 14.95 -14.89
CA LEU A 219 -2.62 15.16 -14.59
C LEU A 219 -3.40 15.60 -15.84
N GLU A 220 -2.78 16.39 -16.72
CA GLU A 220 -3.37 16.78 -17.99
C GLU A 220 -3.56 15.58 -18.95
N TYR A 221 -2.59 14.64 -18.96
CA TYR A 221 -2.73 13.37 -19.69
C TYR A 221 -3.81 12.47 -19.09
N LEU A 222 -3.95 12.43 -17.77
CA LEU A 222 -5.03 11.69 -17.12
C LEU A 222 -6.40 12.25 -17.48
N LEU A 223 -6.58 13.59 -17.48
CA LEU A 223 -7.82 14.24 -17.93
C LEU A 223 -8.18 13.81 -19.35
N GLN A 224 -7.23 13.95 -20.28
CA GLN A 224 -7.42 13.58 -21.69
C GLN A 224 -7.78 12.09 -21.84
N ALA A 225 -7.12 11.20 -21.09
CA ALA A 225 -7.36 9.77 -21.16
C ALA A 225 -8.76 9.40 -20.65
N VAL A 226 -9.20 9.97 -19.54
CA VAL A 226 -10.53 9.75 -18.97
C VAL A 226 -11.61 10.24 -19.94
N GLU A 227 -11.48 11.46 -20.49
CA GLU A 227 -12.43 12.03 -21.45
C GLU A 227 -12.48 11.23 -22.77
N LYS A 228 -11.33 10.88 -23.35
CA LYS A 228 -11.24 10.08 -24.58
C LYS A 228 -11.77 8.65 -24.38
N ALA A 229 -11.70 8.11 -23.17
CA ALA A 229 -12.31 6.83 -22.81
C ALA A 229 -13.85 6.91 -22.62
N GLY A 230 -14.43 8.11 -22.70
CA GLY A 230 -15.88 8.36 -22.61
C GLY A 230 -16.38 8.56 -21.19
N PHE A 231 -15.51 8.85 -20.24
CA PHE A 231 -15.85 9.10 -18.82
C PHE A 231 -15.69 10.58 -18.45
N LYS A 232 -16.26 10.98 -17.33
CA LYS A 232 -16.28 12.36 -16.83
C LYS A 232 -15.31 12.51 -15.66
N PRO A 233 -14.18 13.28 -15.83
CA PRO A 233 -13.33 13.66 -14.71
C PRO A 233 -14.13 14.42 -13.63
N GLY A 234 -13.84 14.14 -12.36
CA GLY A 234 -14.53 14.74 -11.21
C GLY A 234 -15.87 14.07 -10.85
N GLN A 235 -16.42 13.24 -11.74
CA GLN A 235 -17.67 12.51 -11.51
C GLN A 235 -17.46 10.99 -11.55
N ASP A 236 -17.02 10.43 -12.69
CA ASP A 236 -16.78 9.01 -12.86
C ASP A 236 -15.40 8.62 -12.30
N PHE A 237 -14.42 9.48 -12.56
CA PHE A 237 -13.05 9.34 -12.05
C PHE A 237 -12.60 10.57 -11.27
N MET A 238 -11.94 10.32 -10.16
CA MET A 238 -11.10 11.28 -9.46
C MET A 238 -9.64 10.86 -9.60
N PHE A 239 -8.71 11.75 -9.26
CA PHE A 239 -7.28 11.47 -9.28
C PHE A 239 -6.71 11.39 -7.86
N ALA A 240 -5.64 10.62 -7.72
CA ALA A 240 -4.82 10.61 -6.53
C ALA A 240 -3.36 10.78 -6.93
N MET A 241 -2.56 11.30 -6.02
CA MET A 241 -1.13 11.52 -6.21
C MET A 241 -0.37 11.02 -5.00
N ASP A 242 0.84 10.52 -5.26
CA ASP A 242 1.88 10.30 -4.27
C ASP A 242 3.18 10.96 -4.76
N PRO A 243 3.50 12.15 -4.31
CA PRO A 243 4.76 12.80 -4.64
C PRO A 243 5.97 12.19 -3.94
N ALA A 244 5.79 11.45 -2.82
CA ALA A 244 6.85 10.97 -1.95
C ALA A 244 7.82 12.10 -1.54
N SER A 245 7.28 13.15 -0.92
CA SER A 245 7.97 14.44 -0.76
C SER A 245 9.26 14.37 0.06
N SER A 246 9.46 13.33 0.87
CA SER A 246 10.73 13.09 1.59
C SER A 246 11.91 12.90 0.63
N GLU A 247 11.69 12.40 -0.60
CA GLU A 247 12.73 12.13 -1.59
C GLU A 247 13.35 13.41 -2.19
N PHE A 248 12.62 14.50 -2.21
CA PHE A 248 13.11 15.81 -2.68
C PHE A 248 13.16 16.88 -1.59
N TYR A 249 13.04 16.47 -0.32
CA TYR A 249 13.22 17.34 0.83
C TYR A 249 14.68 17.42 1.24
N ASN A 250 15.24 18.61 1.28
CA ASN A 250 16.61 18.85 1.73
C ASN A 250 16.60 19.13 3.25
N LYS A 251 17.06 18.14 4.05
CA LYS A 251 17.09 18.22 5.52
C LYS A 251 17.98 19.35 6.05
N GLU A 252 18.99 19.80 5.29
CA GLU A 252 19.90 20.88 5.72
C GLU A 252 19.26 22.27 5.57
N THR A 253 18.52 22.49 4.47
CA THR A 253 17.91 23.79 4.16
C THR A 253 16.46 23.89 4.61
N GLY A 254 15.80 22.78 4.88
CA GLY A 254 14.36 22.71 5.18
C GLY A 254 13.47 23.01 3.98
N ASN A 255 13.98 22.87 2.75
CA ASN A 255 13.26 23.19 1.53
C ASN A 255 13.01 21.94 0.68
N TYR A 256 12.03 22.03 -0.20
CA TYR A 256 11.66 21.02 -1.21
C TYR A 256 12.28 21.41 -2.56
N GLU A 257 13.10 20.53 -3.12
CA GLU A 257 13.86 20.76 -4.37
C GLU A 257 13.21 20.01 -5.54
N LEU A 258 12.32 20.67 -6.28
CA LEU A 258 11.70 20.14 -7.49
C LEU A 258 12.67 20.30 -8.68
N LYS A 259 13.54 19.31 -8.86
CA LYS A 259 14.65 19.36 -9.84
C LYS A 259 14.11 19.36 -11.27
N GLY A 260 13.04 18.61 -11.54
CA GLY A 260 12.40 18.54 -12.85
C GLY A 260 11.81 19.89 -13.28
N GLU A 261 11.37 20.73 -12.34
CA GLU A 261 10.84 22.06 -12.59
C GLU A 261 11.88 23.18 -12.32
N GLY A 262 13.05 22.85 -11.76
CA GLY A 262 14.06 23.83 -11.41
C GLY A 262 13.61 24.79 -10.29
N ARG A 263 12.78 24.34 -9.36
CA ARG A 263 12.18 25.13 -8.27
C ARG A 263 12.63 24.63 -6.91
N THR A 264 12.84 25.59 -5.99
CA THR A 264 13.05 25.29 -4.57
C THR A 264 11.95 25.97 -3.78
N LEU A 265 11.21 25.24 -2.97
CA LEU A 265 10.03 25.69 -2.25
C LEU A 265 10.20 25.48 -0.75
N THR A 266 9.76 26.43 0.07
CA THR A 266 9.56 26.22 1.51
C THR A 266 8.32 25.35 1.76
N SER A 267 8.14 24.86 3.01
CA SER A 267 6.91 24.14 3.39
C SER A 267 5.65 24.93 3.07
N ASP A 268 5.60 26.22 3.39
CA ASP A 268 4.43 27.06 3.12
C ASP A 268 4.16 27.19 1.61
N GLN A 269 5.21 27.36 0.79
CA GLN A 269 5.08 27.40 -0.67
C GLN A 269 4.67 26.04 -1.26
N MET A 270 5.08 24.94 -0.63
CA MET A 270 4.65 23.61 -1.03
C MET A 270 3.15 23.38 -0.72
N VAL A 271 2.65 23.88 0.40
CA VAL A 271 1.22 23.91 0.73
C VAL A 271 0.42 24.71 -0.32
N ASP A 272 0.91 25.90 -0.70
CA ASP A 272 0.28 26.70 -1.76
C ASP A 272 0.27 25.97 -3.11
N TYR A 273 1.34 25.26 -3.45
CA TYR A 273 1.46 24.46 -4.67
C TYR A 273 0.41 23.33 -4.71
N TRP A 274 0.19 22.62 -3.58
CA TRP A 274 -0.85 21.59 -3.50
C TRP A 274 -2.25 22.18 -3.62
N GLU A 275 -2.51 23.31 -2.97
CA GLU A 275 -3.81 23.99 -3.09
C GLU A 275 -4.11 24.40 -4.54
N GLU A 276 -3.11 24.90 -5.27
CA GLU A 276 -3.25 25.24 -6.70
C GLU A 276 -3.61 24.01 -7.54
N LEU A 277 -2.89 22.89 -7.38
CA LEU A 277 -3.18 21.66 -8.13
C LEU A 277 -4.56 21.08 -7.81
N VAL A 278 -4.96 21.05 -6.53
CA VAL A 278 -6.27 20.58 -6.09
C VAL A 278 -7.43 21.44 -6.62
N ASN A 279 -7.18 22.75 -6.80
CA ASN A 279 -8.19 23.63 -7.39
C ASN A 279 -8.26 23.52 -8.92
N LYS A 280 -7.18 23.08 -9.59
CA LYS A 280 -7.10 22.93 -11.04
C LYS A 280 -7.59 21.56 -11.54
N PHE A 281 -7.33 20.49 -10.78
CA PHE A 281 -7.60 19.11 -11.18
C PHE A 281 -8.54 18.40 -10.19
N PRO A 282 -9.28 17.37 -10.61
CA PRO A 282 -10.18 16.61 -9.74
C PRO A 282 -9.41 15.64 -8.82
N ILE A 283 -8.50 16.17 -8.00
CA ILE A 283 -7.70 15.41 -7.04
C ILE A 283 -8.54 15.20 -5.78
N ILE A 284 -8.69 13.93 -5.36
CA ILE A 284 -9.42 13.55 -4.15
C ILE A 284 -8.48 13.05 -3.05
N SER A 285 -7.26 12.62 -3.40
CA SER A 285 -6.29 12.07 -2.46
C SER A 285 -4.87 12.52 -2.78
N LEU A 286 -4.14 12.97 -1.78
CA LEU A 286 -2.73 13.33 -1.83
C LEU A 286 -2.00 12.56 -0.72
N GLU A 287 -1.09 11.67 -1.09
CA GLU A 287 -0.24 10.90 -0.21
C GLU A 287 1.11 11.60 -0.08
N ASP A 288 1.69 11.63 1.12
CA ASP A 288 3.00 12.20 1.45
C ASP A 288 3.31 13.54 0.73
N GLY A 289 2.34 14.46 0.80
CA GLY A 289 2.45 15.80 0.22
C GLY A 289 3.56 16.65 0.84
N LEU A 290 4.08 16.27 2.00
CA LEU A 290 5.22 16.88 2.69
C LEU A 290 6.11 15.79 3.30
N ALA A 291 7.34 16.15 3.67
CA ALA A 291 8.31 15.23 4.26
C ALA A 291 7.83 14.63 5.60
N GLU A 292 8.30 13.43 5.91
CA GLU A 292 7.88 12.61 7.07
C GLU A 292 8.09 13.24 8.45
N GLU A 293 8.97 14.26 8.57
CA GLU A 293 9.21 14.99 9.81
C GLU A 293 8.77 16.47 9.77
N ASP A 294 8.17 16.92 8.66
CA ASP A 294 7.62 18.28 8.53
C ASP A 294 6.21 18.41 9.16
N TRP A 295 6.09 18.08 10.46
CA TRP A 295 4.82 18.03 11.20
C TRP A 295 4.05 19.36 11.17
N GLU A 296 4.74 20.48 11.23
CA GLU A 296 4.13 21.82 11.16
C GLU A 296 3.56 22.10 9.76
N GLY A 297 4.31 21.72 8.72
CA GLY A 297 3.82 21.78 7.33
C GLY A 297 2.59 20.90 7.12
N TRP A 298 2.62 19.67 7.62
CA TRP A 298 1.50 18.74 7.54
C TRP A 298 0.23 19.27 8.22
N LYS A 299 0.38 19.89 9.40
CA LYS A 299 -0.74 20.54 10.08
C LYS A 299 -1.33 21.66 9.22
N LYS A 300 -0.50 22.56 8.68
CA LYS A 300 -0.94 23.65 7.79
C LYS A 300 -1.61 23.11 6.52
N LEU A 301 -1.06 22.07 5.91
CA LEU A 301 -1.65 21.41 4.74
C LEU A 301 -3.05 20.86 5.08
N THR A 302 -3.17 20.20 6.23
CA THR A 302 -4.45 19.64 6.69
C THR A 302 -5.48 20.72 6.96
N GLU A 303 -5.10 21.81 7.61
CA GLU A 303 -5.97 22.97 7.83
C GLU A 303 -6.43 23.61 6.52
N ARG A 304 -5.54 23.68 5.51
CA ARG A 304 -5.77 24.34 4.22
C ARG A 304 -6.70 23.54 3.30
N ILE A 305 -6.41 22.27 3.06
CA ILE A 305 -7.12 21.46 2.06
C ILE A 305 -7.72 20.16 2.58
N GLY A 306 -7.48 19.77 3.84
CA GLY A 306 -7.91 18.48 4.39
C GLY A 306 -9.43 18.27 4.47
N LYS A 307 -10.25 19.32 4.32
CA LYS A 307 -11.71 19.19 4.18
C LYS A 307 -12.15 18.84 2.75
N LYS A 308 -11.29 19.06 1.76
CA LYS A 308 -11.60 18.82 0.34
C LYS A 308 -10.88 17.58 -0.19
N VAL A 309 -9.73 17.24 0.39
CA VAL A 309 -8.82 16.21 -0.11
C VAL A 309 -8.42 15.29 1.03
N GLN A 310 -8.43 14.00 0.76
CA GLN A 310 -7.82 12.99 1.62
C GLN A 310 -6.31 13.20 1.63
N LEU A 311 -5.74 13.39 2.81
CA LEU A 311 -4.31 13.54 3.02
C LEU A 311 -3.78 12.28 3.70
N VAL A 312 -3.07 11.47 2.93
CA VAL A 312 -2.59 10.14 3.35
C VAL A 312 -1.15 10.24 3.86
N GLY A 313 -0.91 9.76 5.06
CA GLY A 313 0.46 9.58 5.56
C GLY A 313 0.93 8.14 5.28
N ASP A 314 1.96 7.98 4.43
CA ASP A 314 2.73 6.76 4.22
C ASP A 314 4.01 6.81 5.06
N ASP A 315 5.05 7.51 4.62
CA ASP A 315 6.30 7.68 5.38
C ASP A 315 6.06 8.44 6.70
N LEU A 316 5.07 9.34 6.72
CA LEU A 316 4.65 10.04 7.93
C LEU A 316 4.27 9.07 9.06
N PHE A 317 3.55 7.99 8.77
CA PHE A 317 2.99 7.08 9.77
C PHE A 317 3.59 5.68 9.78
N VAL A 318 4.12 5.20 8.68
CA VAL A 318 4.73 3.86 8.47
C VAL A 318 3.92 2.72 9.11
N THR A 319 2.58 2.78 9.00
CA THR A 319 1.65 1.81 9.61
C THR A 319 1.83 1.68 11.14
N ASN A 320 2.47 2.66 11.78
CA ASN A 320 2.84 2.62 13.19
C ASN A 320 1.86 3.41 14.07
N THR A 321 1.23 2.74 15.05
CA THR A 321 0.23 3.34 15.94
C THR A 321 0.76 4.52 16.75
N LYS A 322 2.05 4.54 17.10
CA LYS A 322 2.66 5.65 17.87
C LYS A 322 2.78 6.92 17.01
N ARG A 323 3.22 6.76 15.74
CA ARG A 323 3.31 7.89 14.80
C ARG A 323 1.91 8.37 14.40
N LEU A 324 0.97 7.43 14.18
CA LEU A 324 -0.42 7.77 13.92
C LEU A 324 -1.05 8.55 15.08
N ALA A 325 -0.85 8.11 16.33
CA ALA A 325 -1.33 8.82 17.53
C ALA A 325 -0.79 10.25 17.60
N LYS A 326 0.51 10.48 17.28
CA LYS A 326 1.10 11.82 17.17
C LYS A 326 0.40 12.65 16.10
N GLY A 327 0.17 12.09 14.91
CA GLY A 327 -0.53 12.79 13.82
C GLY A 327 -1.94 13.21 14.18
N ILE A 328 -2.69 12.32 14.83
CA ILE A 328 -4.04 12.62 15.36
C ILE A 328 -3.99 13.76 16.38
N GLU A 329 -3.04 13.72 17.32
CA GLU A 329 -2.87 14.74 18.36
C GLU A 329 -2.57 16.12 17.79
N VAL A 330 -1.67 16.22 16.80
CA VAL A 330 -1.26 17.51 16.23
C VAL A 330 -2.17 17.97 15.09
N GLY A 331 -3.09 17.14 14.61
CA GLY A 331 -3.99 17.44 13.49
C GLY A 331 -3.30 17.36 12.12
N ALA A 332 -2.34 16.45 11.96
CA ALA A 332 -1.63 16.21 10.70
C ALA A 332 -2.24 15.04 9.93
N ALA A 333 -2.53 15.24 8.64
CA ALA A 333 -3.20 14.30 7.74
C ALA A 333 -4.68 14.01 8.15
N ASN A 334 -5.36 13.15 7.40
CA ASN A 334 -6.70 12.64 7.71
C ASN A 334 -6.92 11.20 7.19
N ALA A 335 -5.84 10.55 6.76
CA ALA A 335 -5.81 9.17 6.31
C ALA A 335 -4.43 8.54 6.56
N ILE A 336 -4.39 7.22 6.62
CA ILE A 336 -3.15 6.44 6.75
C ILE A 336 -3.02 5.45 5.59
N LEU A 337 -1.81 5.29 5.05
CA LEU A 337 -1.48 4.16 4.20
C LEU A 337 -1.10 2.95 5.07
N ILE A 338 -1.58 1.79 4.69
CA ILE A 338 -1.38 0.53 5.43
C ILE A 338 -0.52 -0.40 4.59
N LYS A 339 0.73 -0.54 4.97
CA LYS A 339 1.69 -1.47 4.39
C LYS A 339 2.06 -2.51 5.46
N VAL A 340 1.61 -3.74 5.29
CA VAL A 340 1.76 -4.80 6.31
C VAL A 340 3.22 -5.03 6.75
N ASN A 341 4.18 -4.86 5.83
CA ASN A 341 5.60 -5.07 6.14
C ASN A 341 6.28 -3.87 6.82
N GLN A 342 5.70 -2.67 6.78
CA GLN A 342 6.24 -1.51 7.52
C GLN A 342 6.17 -1.70 9.03
N ILE A 343 5.18 -2.48 9.50
CA ILE A 343 5.02 -2.79 10.93
C ILE A 343 5.36 -4.25 11.24
N GLY A 344 5.13 -5.20 10.31
CA GLY A 344 5.65 -6.57 10.34
C GLY A 344 4.82 -7.57 11.12
N SER A 345 3.55 -7.32 11.44
CA SER A 345 2.60 -8.31 11.93
C SER A 345 1.16 -7.96 11.54
N LEU A 346 0.30 -8.97 11.41
CA LEU A 346 -1.12 -8.78 11.14
C LEU A 346 -1.81 -8.07 12.31
N THR A 347 -1.49 -8.45 13.54
CA THR A 347 -2.06 -7.83 14.75
C THR A 347 -1.84 -6.33 14.79
N GLU A 348 -0.59 -5.87 14.62
CA GLU A 348 -0.27 -4.43 14.66
C GLU A 348 -0.87 -3.70 13.45
N THR A 349 -0.94 -4.35 12.29
CA THR A 349 -1.62 -3.81 11.11
C THR A 349 -3.11 -3.54 11.38
N LEU A 350 -3.81 -4.50 11.98
CA LEU A 350 -5.23 -4.33 12.35
C LEU A 350 -5.41 -3.25 13.42
N GLU A 351 -4.49 -3.14 14.39
CA GLU A 351 -4.50 -2.08 15.40
C GLU A 351 -4.35 -0.69 14.78
N ALA A 352 -3.48 -0.53 13.77
CA ALA A 352 -3.30 0.74 13.07
C ALA A 352 -4.57 1.15 12.28
N ILE A 353 -5.19 0.20 11.58
CA ILE A 353 -6.46 0.43 10.85
C ILE A 353 -7.58 0.84 11.82
N GLU A 354 -7.71 0.13 12.94
CA GLU A 354 -8.74 0.41 13.94
C GLU A 354 -8.53 1.77 14.60
N MET A 355 -7.30 2.12 14.94
CA MET A 355 -6.96 3.43 15.51
C MET A 355 -7.31 4.56 14.54
N ALA A 356 -6.96 4.42 13.26
CA ALA A 356 -7.29 5.40 12.22
C ALA A 356 -8.80 5.62 12.13
N LYS A 357 -9.57 4.55 12.01
CA LYS A 357 -11.04 4.63 11.90
C LYS A 357 -11.69 5.30 13.11
N ARG A 358 -11.24 4.96 14.33
CA ARG A 358 -11.75 5.60 15.56
C ARG A 358 -11.47 7.09 15.63
N ALA A 359 -10.40 7.56 14.98
CA ALA A 359 -10.07 8.97 14.87
C ALA A 359 -10.78 9.69 13.71
N GLY A 360 -11.59 8.98 12.91
CA GLY A 360 -12.23 9.52 11.71
C GLY A 360 -11.31 9.62 10.50
N TYR A 361 -10.12 8.99 10.56
CA TYR A 361 -9.21 8.84 9.41
C TYR A 361 -9.66 7.66 8.54
N THR A 362 -9.45 7.76 7.24
CA THR A 362 -9.55 6.60 6.34
C THR A 362 -8.25 5.79 6.36
N ALA A 363 -8.37 4.52 6.00
CA ALA A 363 -7.21 3.64 5.81
C ALA A 363 -7.17 3.16 4.35
N VAL A 364 -6.02 3.29 3.71
CA VAL A 364 -5.78 2.79 2.35
C VAL A 364 -4.86 1.58 2.45
N VAL A 365 -5.36 0.40 2.13
CA VAL A 365 -4.53 -0.82 2.13
C VAL A 365 -3.64 -0.81 0.89
N SER A 366 -2.33 -1.00 1.07
CA SER A 366 -1.34 -0.76 0.03
C SER A 366 -0.41 -1.94 -0.21
N HIS A 367 0.03 -2.07 -1.46
CA HIS A 367 1.13 -2.90 -1.89
C HIS A 367 2.49 -2.26 -1.56
N ARG A 368 3.57 -2.90 -2.01
CA ARG A 368 4.92 -2.31 -2.09
C ARG A 368 5.40 -2.33 -3.55
N SER A 369 6.50 -1.61 -3.83
CA SER A 369 7.13 -1.62 -5.16
C SER A 369 7.63 -3.01 -5.57
N GLY A 370 8.21 -3.78 -4.64
CA GLY A 370 8.52 -5.20 -4.82
C GLY A 370 7.38 -6.07 -4.30
N GLU A 371 6.59 -6.62 -5.20
CA GLU A 371 5.43 -7.46 -4.91
C GLU A 371 5.64 -8.90 -5.38
N THR A 372 4.68 -9.74 -5.03
CA THR A 372 4.64 -11.16 -5.41
C THR A 372 3.24 -11.53 -5.87
N GLU A 373 2.97 -12.81 -6.14
CA GLU A 373 1.61 -13.31 -6.40
C GLU A 373 0.71 -13.34 -5.15
N ASP A 374 1.23 -13.05 -3.96
CA ASP A 374 0.43 -13.03 -2.72
C ASP A 374 -0.70 -11.99 -2.80
N THR A 375 -1.89 -12.37 -2.36
CA THR A 375 -3.11 -11.56 -2.44
C THR A 375 -3.67 -11.14 -1.08
N THR A 376 -2.92 -11.32 0.00
CA THR A 376 -3.38 -11.04 1.37
C THR A 376 -3.96 -9.64 1.54
N ILE A 377 -3.36 -8.62 0.89
CA ILE A 377 -3.84 -7.24 1.01
C ILE A 377 -5.22 -7.02 0.39
N ALA A 378 -5.62 -7.82 -0.60
CA ALA A 378 -6.97 -7.78 -1.16
C ALA A 378 -8.00 -8.31 -0.13
N ASP A 379 -7.71 -9.46 0.47
CA ASP A 379 -8.52 -10.02 1.56
C ASP A 379 -8.58 -9.08 2.76
N LEU A 380 -7.45 -8.49 3.15
CA LEU A 380 -7.35 -7.53 4.26
C LEU A 380 -8.22 -6.28 4.04
N ALA A 381 -8.21 -5.73 2.82
CA ALA A 381 -8.99 -4.54 2.49
C ALA A 381 -10.49 -4.78 2.66
N VAL A 382 -10.99 -5.96 2.23
CA VAL A 382 -12.41 -6.32 2.40
C VAL A 382 -12.70 -6.70 3.85
N ALA A 383 -11.84 -7.49 4.49
CA ALA A 383 -12.02 -7.91 5.89
C ALA A 383 -12.18 -6.73 6.85
N THR A 384 -11.43 -5.69 6.61
CA THR A 384 -11.46 -4.48 7.46
C THR A 384 -12.43 -3.42 6.98
N ASN A 385 -13.14 -3.61 5.86
CA ASN A 385 -13.93 -2.57 5.20
C ASN A 385 -13.12 -1.26 5.08
N ALA A 386 -11.88 -1.36 4.60
CA ALA A 386 -11.00 -0.20 4.48
C ALA A 386 -11.53 0.81 3.44
N GLY A 387 -12.31 0.33 2.48
CA GLY A 387 -12.95 1.13 1.45
C GLY A 387 -12.03 1.58 0.32
N GLN A 388 -10.71 1.41 0.46
CA GLN A 388 -9.71 1.83 -0.54
C GLN A 388 -8.54 0.85 -0.59
N ILE A 389 -7.96 0.64 -1.79
CA ILE A 389 -6.76 -0.17 -2.02
C ILE A 389 -5.85 0.50 -3.05
N LYS A 390 -4.55 0.60 -2.74
CA LYS A 390 -3.49 1.08 -3.62
C LYS A 390 -2.60 -0.11 -3.99
N THR A 391 -2.74 -0.64 -5.22
CA THR A 391 -1.98 -1.83 -5.62
C THR A 391 -1.52 -1.80 -7.09
N GLY A 392 -1.11 -0.61 -7.56
CA GLY A 392 -0.50 -0.40 -8.87
C GLY A 392 -1.49 -0.32 -10.03
N ALA A 393 -0.97 -0.34 -11.25
CA ALA A 393 -1.74 -0.30 -12.47
C ALA A 393 -2.49 -1.63 -12.73
N PRO A 394 -3.49 -1.64 -13.65
CA PRO A 394 -4.14 -2.89 -14.09
C PRO A 394 -3.24 -3.68 -15.07
N ALA A 395 -1.96 -3.76 -14.78
CA ALA A 395 -0.91 -4.42 -15.56
C ALA A 395 0.14 -5.03 -14.61
N ARG A 396 0.90 -6.02 -15.10
CA ARG A 396 1.81 -6.88 -14.33
C ARG A 396 1.05 -7.81 -13.36
N THR A 397 1.38 -9.09 -13.40
CA THR A 397 0.65 -10.15 -12.67
C THR A 397 0.68 -9.96 -11.17
N ASP A 398 1.80 -9.45 -10.62
CA ASP A 398 1.97 -9.12 -9.21
C ASP A 398 0.96 -8.07 -8.71
N ARG A 399 0.48 -7.18 -9.57
CA ARG A 399 -0.58 -6.20 -9.29
C ARG A 399 -1.96 -6.78 -9.57
N VAL A 400 -2.14 -7.33 -10.77
CA VAL A 400 -3.41 -7.88 -11.25
C VAL A 400 -3.91 -9.03 -10.37
N ALA A 401 -3.01 -9.80 -9.74
CA ALA A 401 -3.39 -10.86 -8.79
C ALA A 401 -4.32 -10.35 -7.67
N LYS A 402 -4.05 -9.15 -7.12
CA LYS A 402 -4.87 -8.52 -6.07
C LYS A 402 -6.24 -8.11 -6.60
N TYR A 403 -6.30 -7.50 -7.78
CA TYR A 403 -7.57 -7.14 -8.44
C TYR A 403 -8.40 -8.37 -8.78
N ASN A 404 -7.79 -9.43 -9.29
CA ASN A 404 -8.47 -10.69 -9.57
C ASN A 404 -8.98 -11.35 -8.28
N GLN A 405 -8.28 -11.22 -7.17
CA GLN A 405 -8.76 -11.71 -5.87
C GLN A 405 -9.99 -10.92 -5.42
N LEU A 406 -10.01 -9.61 -5.58
CA LEU A 406 -11.19 -8.78 -5.26
C LEU A 406 -12.42 -9.16 -6.13
N LEU A 407 -12.23 -9.50 -7.41
CA LEU A 407 -13.33 -10.03 -8.25
C LEU A 407 -13.87 -11.34 -7.69
N ARG A 408 -13.01 -12.27 -7.24
CA ARG A 408 -13.46 -13.54 -6.62
C ARG A 408 -14.22 -13.30 -5.32
N ILE A 409 -13.79 -12.31 -4.53
CA ILE A 409 -14.47 -11.92 -3.29
C ILE A 409 -15.83 -11.32 -3.62
N GLU A 410 -15.92 -10.40 -4.61
CA GLU A 410 -17.19 -9.81 -5.06
C GLU A 410 -18.19 -10.88 -5.54
N ASP A 411 -17.71 -11.83 -6.37
CA ASP A 411 -18.55 -12.95 -6.83
C ASP A 411 -19.06 -13.82 -5.66
N ARG A 412 -18.23 -14.06 -4.65
CA ARG A 412 -18.61 -14.84 -3.46
C ARG A 412 -19.61 -14.13 -2.56
N LEU A 413 -19.44 -12.81 -2.37
CA LEU A 413 -20.36 -11.96 -1.61
C LEU A 413 -21.71 -11.78 -2.33
N GLY A 414 -21.71 -11.81 -3.67
CA GLY A 414 -22.92 -11.65 -4.48
C GLY A 414 -23.67 -10.36 -4.14
N SER A 415 -24.94 -10.48 -3.78
CA SER A 415 -25.79 -9.31 -3.43
C SER A 415 -25.42 -8.62 -2.10
N SER A 416 -24.52 -9.23 -1.31
CA SER A 416 -24.01 -8.63 -0.07
C SER A 416 -22.76 -7.76 -0.29
N ALA A 417 -22.21 -7.80 -1.50
CA ALA A 417 -21.06 -6.93 -1.84
C ALA A 417 -21.49 -5.48 -1.86
N GLU A 418 -20.70 -4.63 -1.22
CA GLU A 418 -20.90 -3.17 -1.23
C GLU A 418 -19.68 -2.50 -1.89
N PHE A 419 -19.92 -1.54 -2.77
CA PHE A 419 -18.91 -0.68 -3.36
C PHE A 419 -19.25 0.77 -3.10
N LEU A 420 -18.50 1.42 -2.21
CA LEU A 420 -18.83 2.75 -1.69
C LEU A 420 -18.58 3.90 -2.68
N GLY A 421 -17.74 3.68 -3.70
CA GLY A 421 -17.38 4.76 -4.62
C GLY A 421 -16.86 5.99 -3.87
N LYS A 422 -17.42 7.17 -4.21
CA LYS A 422 -17.02 8.44 -3.57
C LYS A 422 -17.29 8.50 -2.06
N THR A 423 -18.24 7.73 -1.54
CA THR A 423 -18.57 7.73 -0.10
C THR A 423 -17.53 6.99 0.77
N ALA A 424 -16.58 6.28 0.14
CA ALA A 424 -15.42 5.72 0.84
C ALA A 424 -14.53 6.79 1.50
N PHE A 425 -14.65 8.04 1.04
CA PHE A 425 -13.88 9.20 1.54
C PHE A 425 -14.67 9.94 2.64
N TYR A 426 -15.05 9.25 3.70
CA TYR A 426 -15.84 9.82 4.80
C TYR A 426 -15.08 10.86 5.64
N ASN A 427 -13.77 10.94 5.50
CA ASN A 427 -12.86 11.89 6.17
C ASN A 427 -12.85 13.28 5.54
N ILE A 428 -13.42 13.45 4.33
CA ILE A 428 -13.55 14.76 3.65
C ILE A 428 -15.02 15.13 3.51
N ARG A 429 -15.35 16.43 3.64
CA ARG A 429 -16.74 16.93 3.68
C ARG A 429 -16.90 18.18 2.84
#